data_0a784d14b5850e87d3e48f2df52f78f1
#
_entry.id   0a784d14b5850e87d3e48f2df52f78f1
#
_cell.length_a   1.000
_cell.length_b   1.000
_cell.length_c   1.000
_cell.angle_alpha   90.00
_cell.angle_beta   90.00
_cell.angle_gamma   90.00
#
_symmetry.space_group_name_H-M   'P 1'
#
loop_
_entity.id
_entity.type
_entity.pdbx_description
1 polymer ?
#
loop_
_entity_poly.entity_id
_entity_poly.type
_entity_poly.pdbx_seq_one_letter_code
_entity_poly.pdbx_strand_id
1 'polypeptide(L)'
;MSYHLQRMTPADAAETVRWMTRQYGFDSQEVEGWVTHLHFNWPMSVKAADEKEETIGLLNMSDYRIEEETTAIMDERPELLSQLNAMKYIAVFSFIVAESYRGTRLNYDMIMSLWDDLQVYDYVFIPVMHHLKTHSYWRRWGAVEFYRDEMSVYYLLPLSSRAKRMAAKLVRQNA
;
A
#
# COMPACT_ATOMS: atom_id res chain seq x y z
N MET A 1 -1.93 17.68 -18.14
CA MET A 1 -2.07 16.25 -18.37
C MET A 1 -3.37 15.85 -17.70
N SER A 2 -4.38 15.46 -18.51
CA SER A 2 -5.64 14.96 -17.98
C SER A 2 -5.57 13.44 -17.81
N TYR A 3 -6.29 12.93 -16.83
CA TYR A 3 -6.45 11.53 -16.52
C TYR A 3 -7.78 11.33 -15.78
N HIS A 4 -8.24 10.10 -15.75
CA HIS A 4 -9.37 9.72 -14.93
C HIS A 4 -9.01 8.55 -14.01
N LEU A 5 -9.74 8.43 -12.91
CA LEU A 5 -9.56 7.38 -11.91
C LEU A 5 -10.72 6.39 -12.00
N GLN A 6 -10.41 5.11 -11.88
CA GLN A 6 -11.36 4.02 -11.98
C GLN A 6 -11.14 3.00 -10.86
N ARG A 7 -12.23 2.60 -10.19
CA ARG A 7 -12.18 1.45 -9.26
C ARG A 7 -11.88 0.20 -10.04
N MET A 8 -11.01 -0.62 -9.48
CA MET A 8 -10.63 -1.88 -10.10
C MET A 8 -11.60 -3.00 -9.76
N THR A 9 -11.65 -3.97 -10.64
CA THR A 9 -12.44 -5.20 -10.50
C THR A 9 -11.56 -6.40 -10.81
N PRO A 10 -11.97 -7.63 -10.50
CA PRO A 10 -11.23 -8.83 -10.92
C PRO A 10 -11.01 -8.93 -12.43
N ALA A 11 -11.83 -8.28 -13.27
CA ALA A 11 -11.63 -8.23 -14.71
C ALA A 11 -10.35 -7.46 -15.11
N ASP A 12 -9.83 -6.59 -14.22
CA ASP A 12 -8.60 -5.84 -14.44
C ASP A 12 -7.33 -6.66 -14.13
N ALA A 13 -7.44 -7.92 -13.65
CA ALA A 13 -6.32 -8.73 -13.22
C ALA A 13 -5.23 -8.89 -14.29
N ALA A 14 -5.62 -9.27 -15.51
CA ALA A 14 -4.67 -9.47 -16.62
C ALA A 14 -3.95 -8.16 -17.03
N GLU A 15 -4.64 -7.02 -16.97
CA GLU A 15 -4.03 -5.71 -17.21
C GLU A 15 -3.05 -5.35 -16.09
N THR A 16 -3.45 -5.59 -14.84
CA THR A 16 -2.61 -5.38 -13.65
C THR A 16 -1.32 -6.18 -13.76
N VAL A 17 -1.38 -7.47 -14.09
CA VAL A 17 -0.20 -8.32 -14.28
C VAL A 17 0.72 -7.72 -15.34
N ARG A 18 0.19 -7.44 -16.54
CA ARG A 18 1.01 -6.87 -17.63
C ARG A 18 1.67 -5.55 -17.24
N TRP A 19 0.95 -4.69 -16.54
CA TRP A 19 1.43 -3.37 -16.17
C TRP A 19 2.50 -3.45 -15.06
N MET A 20 2.26 -4.25 -14.03
CA MET A 20 3.22 -4.49 -12.94
C MET A 20 4.50 -5.14 -13.45
N THR A 21 4.40 -6.19 -14.28
CA THR A 21 5.55 -6.83 -14.94
C THR A 21 6.41 -5.80 -15.67
N ARG A 22 5.79 -4.93 -16.46
CA ARG A 22 6.50 -3.89 -17.21
C ARG A 22 7.19 -2.86 -16.30
N GLN A 23 6.50 -2.46 -15.22
CA GLN A 23 7.02 -1.40 -14.34
C GLN A 23 8.11 -1.88 -13.38
N TYR A 24 8.01 -3.10 -12.90
CA TYR A 24 8.97 -3.69 -11.96
C TYR A 24 10.07 -4.53 -12.64
N GLY A 25 9.82 -5.02 -13.85
CA GLY A 25 10.72 -5.95 -14.53
C GLY A 25 10.73 -7.35 -13.93
N PHE A 26 9.71 -7.72 -13.14
CA PHE A 26 9.55 -9.05 -12.57
C PHE A 26 9.05 -10.04 -13.62
N ASP A 27 9.22 -11.34 -13.34
CA ASP A 27 8.64 -12.40 -14.15
C ASP A 27 7.11 -12.34 -14.14
N SER A 28 6.48 -12.55 -15.30
CA SER A 28 5.03 -12.44 -15.41
C SER A 28 4.27 -13.50 -14.62
N GLN A 29 4.84 -14.72 -14.47
CA GLN A 29 4.22 -15.78 -13.68
C GLN A 29 4.27 -15.46 -12.18
N GLU A 30 5.35 -14.84 -11.72
CA GLU A 30 5.48 -14.37 -10.34
C GLU A 30 4.42 -13.31 -10.04
N VAL A 31 4.30 -12.29 -10.90
CA VAL A 31 3.29 -11.23 -10.74
C VAL A 31 1.87 -11.79 -10.83
N GLU A 32 1.60 -12.74 -11.73
CA GLU A 32 0.31 -13.41 -11.84
C GLU A 32 -0.01 -14.19 -10.56
N GLY A 33 0.98 -14.88 -9.99
CA GLY A 33 0.85 -15.53 -8.69
C GLY A 33 0.44 -14.56 -7.59
N TRP A 34 1.07 -13.40 -7.51
CA TRP A 34 0.70 -12.37 -6.54
C TRP A 34 -0.72 -11.86 -6.74
N VAL A 35 -1.10 -11.55 -7.97
CA VAL A 35 -2.42 -10.98 -8.30
C VAL A 35 -3.55 -12.00 -8.09
N THR A 36 -3.30 -13.30 -8.32
CA THR A 36 -4.32 -14.35 -8.19
C THR A 36 -4.40 -14.97 -6.80
N HIS A 37 -3.27 -15.05 -6.07
CA HIS A 37 -3.20 -15.74 -4.78
C HIS A 37 -3.18 -14.80 -3.58
N LEU A 38 -2.75 -13.56 -3.75
CA LEU A 38 -2.88 -12.56 -2.70
C LEU A 38 -4.30 -12.03 -2.65
N HIS A 39 -4.79 -11.80 -1.44
CA HIS A 39 -6.15 -11.33 -1.19
C HIS A 39 -6.30 -9.85 -1.62
N PHE A 40 -6.27 -9.59 -2.93
CA PHE A 40 -6.53 -8.25 -3.45
C PHE A 40 -7.92 -7.77 -3.08
N ASN A 41 -7.99 -6.62 -2.45
CA ASN A 41 -9.26 -5.93 -2.25
C ASN A 41 -9.53 -5.05 -3.49
N TRP A 42 -10.10 -5.66 -4.53
CA TRP A 42 -10.37 -5.00 -5.79
C TRP A 42 -11.21 -3.73 -5.66
N PRO A 43 -12.31 -3.72 -4.89
CA PRO A 43 -13.10 -2.50 -4.64
C PRO A 43 -12.30 -1.36 -3.99
N MET A 44 -11.23 -1.71 -3.24
CA MET A 44 -10.33 -0.76 -2.59
C MET A 44 -9.06 -0.49 -3.43
N SER A 45 -9.04 -0.91 -4.69
CA SER A 45 -7.94 -0.67 -5.61
C SER A 45 -8.37 0.30 -6.72
N VAL A 46 -7.42 1.11 -7.20
CA VAL A 46 -7.67 2.16 -8.19
C VAL A 46 -6.65 2.10 -9.30
N LYS A 47 -7.11 2.21 -10.53
CA LYS A 47 -6.26 2.51 -11.68
C LYS A 47 -6.49 3.94 -12.17
N ALA A 48 -5.45 4.54 -12.70
CA ALA A 48 -5.51 5.80 -13.42
C ALA A 48 -5.23 5.53 -14.90
N ALA A 49 -6.03 6.11 -15.78
CA ALA A 49 -5.80 6.06 -17.21
C ALA A 49 -5.73 7.48 -17.80
N ASP A 50 -4.93 7.65 -18.84
CA ASP A 50 -4.82 8.90 -19.57
C ASP A 50 -5.93 9.07 -20.62
N GLU A 51 -5.87 10.13 -21.44
CA GLU A 51 -6.84 10.42 -22.49
C GLU A 51 -6.90 9.33 -23.59
N LYS A 52 -5.91 8.46 -23.68
CA LYS A 52 -5.85 7.34 -24.63
C LYS A 52 -6.28 6.02 -24.00
N GLU A 53 -6.85 6.05 -22.81
CA GLU A 53 -7.20 4.87 -22.02
C GLU A 53 -5.98 3.99 -21.64
N GLU A 54 -4.75 4.54 -21.72
CA GLU A 54 -3.55 3.82 -21.27
C GLU A 54 -3.41 3.93 -19.76
N THR A 55 -3.18 2.80 -19.09
CA THR A 55 -2.91 2.78 -17.64
C THR A 55 -1.62 3.53 -17.33
N ILE A 56 -1.71 4.53 -16.47
CA ILE A 56 -0.59 5.39 -16.02
C ILE A 56 -0.31 5.29 -14.53
N GLY A 57 -1.17 4.61 -13.77
CA GLY A 57 -0.98 4.39 -12.35
C GLY A 57 -1.87 3.28 -11.80
N LEU A 58 -1.35 2.56 -10.79
CA LEU A 58 -2.07 1.56 -10.03
C LEU A 58 -1.83 1.77 -8.53
N LEU A 59 -2.90 1.74 -7.75
CA LEU A 59 -2.88 1.62 -6.30
C LEU A 59 -3.68 0.37 -5.93
N ASN A 60 -2.97 -0.70 -5.58
CA ASN A 60 -3.60 -1.95 -5.19
C ASN A 60 -3.57 -2.11 -3.68
N MET A 61 -4.73 -2.38 -3.10
CA MET A 61 -4.90 -2.73 -1.71
C MET A 61 -5.08 -4.23 -1.54
N SER A 62 -4.69 -4.76 -0.39
CA SER A 62 -4.80 -6.17 -0.06
C SER A 62 -5.32 -6.36 1.36
N ASP A 63 -6.07 -7.44 1.56
CA ASP A 63 -6.55 -7.89 2.88
C ASP A 63 -5.64 -8.96 3.50
N TYR A 64 -4.43 -9.20 2.94
CA TYR A 64 -3.53 -10.19 3.50
C TYR A 64 -3.04 -9.78 4.90
N ARG A 65 -2.64 -10.77 5.67
CA ARG A 65 -2.24 -10.55 7.06
C ARG A 65 -0.80 -10.05 7.16
N ILE A 66 -0.55 -9.18 8.12
CA ILE A 66 0.79 -8.67 8.43
C ILE A 66 1.76 -9.82 8.75
N GLU A 67 1.27 -10.89 9.39
CA GLU A 67 2.08 -12.05 9.76
C GLU A 67 2.71 -12.76 8.56
N GLU A 68 2.04 -12.72 7.40
CA GLU A 68 2.55 -13.35 6.18
C GLU A 68 3.79 -12.64 5.63
N GLU A 69 3.94 -11.33 5.90
CA GLU A 69 5.11 -10.55 5.48
C GLU A 69 6.17 -10.37 6.56
N THR A 70 5.80 -10.54 7.82
CA THR A 70 6.63 -10.06 8.93
C THR A 70 6.85 -11.12 10.00
N THR A 71 7.26 -12.34 9.58
CA THR A 71 7.64 -13.40 10.53
C THR A 71 8.69 -12.93 11.55
N ALA A 72 9.61 -12.06 11.14
CA ALA A 72 10.60 -11.47 12.04
C ALA A 72 9.98 -10.57 13.13
N ILE A 73 8.86 -9.87 12.86
CA ILE A 73 8.16 -9.11 13.91
C ILE A 73 7.57 -10.03 14.97
N MET A 74 7.13 -11.23 14.59
CA MET A 74 6.57 -12.21 15.53
C MET A 74 7.61 -12.61 16.57
N ASP A 75 8.86 -12.79 16.17
CA ASP A 75 9.94 -13.23 17.04
C ASP A 75 10.48 -12.07 17.90
N GLU A 76 10.61 -10.88 17.33
CA GLU A 76 11.24 -9.75 18.00
C GLU A 76 10.26 -8.89 18.82
N ARG A 77 9.02 -8.75 18.37
CA ARG A 77 8.03 -7.83 18.97
C ARG A 77 6.60 -8.41 18.97
N PRO A 78 6.37 -9.57 19.59
CA PRO A 78 5.07 -10.27 19.53
C PRO A 78 3.91 -9.44 20.12
N GLU A 79 4.18 -8.61 21.14
CA GLU A 79 3.16 -7.74 21.74
C GLU A 79 2.68 -6.64 20.78
N LEU A 80 3.61 -6.08 19.98
CA LEU A 80 3.27 -5.10 18.95
C LEU A 80 2.40 -5.73 17.87
N LEU A 81 2.76 -6.91 17.40
CA LEU A 81 2.00 -7.65 16.41
C LEU A 81 0.58 -7.96 16.92
N SER A 82 0.46 -8.42 18.16
CA SER A 82 -0.84 -8.67 18.80
C SER A 82 -1.72 -7.41 18.85
N GLN A 83 -1.13 -6.24 19.14
CA GLN A 83 -1.86 -4.97 19.14
C GLN A 83 -2.31 -4.54 17.73
N LEU A 84 -1.46 -4.77 16.72
CA LEU A 84 -1.77 -4.49 15.32
C LEU A 84 -2.92 -5.38 14.84
N ASN A 85 -2.84 -6.68 15.09
CA ASN A 85 -3.87 -7.65 14.67
C ASN A 85 -5.21 -7.48 15.38
N ALA A 86 -5.22 -6.82 16.55
CA ALA A 86 -6.46 -6.47 17.26
C ALA A 86 -7.21 -5.26 16.65
N MET A 87 -6.67 -4.67 15.58
CA MET A 87 -7.24 -3.54 14.85
C MET A 87 -7.58 -3.94 13.42
N LYS A 88 -8.60 -3.29 12.84
CA LYS A 88 -8.95 -3.51 11.43
C LYS A 88 -8.00 -2.73 10.53
N TYR A 89 -7.36 -3.40 9.60
CA TYR A 89 -6.42 -2.75 8.67
C TYR A 89 -6.62 -3.23 7.24
N ILE A 90 -6.03 -2.49 6.32
CA ILE A 90 -5.83 -2.85 4.91
C ILE A 90 -4.39 -2.54 4.54
N ALA A 91 -3.80 -3.35 3.67
CA ALA A 91 -2.41 -3.18 3.25
C ALA A 91 -2.32 -2.53 1.86
N VAL A 92 -1.32 -1.66 1.66
CA VAL A 92 -0.90 -1.25 0.33
C VAL A 92 -0.03 -2.37 -0.24
N PHE A 93 -0.53 -3.07 -1.25
CA PHE A 93 0.26 -4.09 -1.94
C PHE A 93 1.19 -3.46 -2.98
N SER A 94 0.66 -2.62 -3.86
CA SER A 94 1.46 -1.88 -4.83
C SER A 94 0.94 -0.46 -5.03
N PHE A 95 1.86 0.47 -5.20
CA PHE A 95 1.55 1.85 -5.55
C PHE A 95 2.55 2.34 -6.59
N ILE A 96 2.15 2.30 -7.84
CA ILE A 96 3.01 2.54 -8.98
C ILE A 96 2.40 3.62 -9.85
N VAL A 97 3.25 4.54 -10.32
CA VAL A 97 2.88 5.60 -11.28
C VAL A 97 3.91 5.64 -12.38
N ALA A 98 3.45 5.72 -13.63
CA ALA A 98 4.30 5.87 -14.80
C ALA A 98 5.24 7.07 -14.65
N GLU A 99 6.46 6.94 -15.15
CA GLU A 99 7.55 7.91 -14.91
C GLU A 99 7.16 9.34 -15.30
N SER A 100 6.48 9.52 -16.42
CA SER A 100 6.00 10.83 -16.91
C SER A 100 4.99 11.52 -16.00
N TYR A 101 4.35 10.78 -15.09
CA TYR A 101 3.36 11.29 -14.13
C TYR A 101 3.90 11.38 -12.69
N ARG A 102 5.17 10.98 -12.45
CA ARG A 102 5.80 11.11 -11.13
C ARG A 102 5.97 12.58 -10.75
N GLY A 103 5.73 12.89 -9.50
CA GLY A 103 5.78 14.27 -9.02
C GLY A 103 4.56 15.13 -9.35
N THR A 104 3.58 14.59 -10.08
CA THR A 104 2.28 15.23 -10.28
C THR A 104 1.33 14.98 -9.12
N ARG A 105 0.11 15.52 -9.21
CA ARG A 105 -0.95 15.30 -8.22
C ARG A 105 -1.54 13.88 -8.26
N LEU A 106 -1.25 13.07 -9.27
CA LEU A 106 -1.86 11.76 -9.49
C LEU A 106 -1.81 10.85 -8.26
N ASN A 107 -0.65 10.75 -7.61
CA ASN A 107 -0.51 9.93 -6.39
C ASN A 107 -1.47 10.35 -5.28
N TYR A 108 -1.63 11.66 -5.10
CA TYR A 108 -2.56 12.23 -4.12
C TYR A 108 -4.01 11.90 -4.49
N ASP A 109 -4.39 12.12 -5.74
CA ASP A 109 -5.76 11.91 -6.19
C ASP A 109 -6.18 10.43 -6.12
N MET A 110 -5.27 9.49 -6.40
CA MET A 110 -5.53 8.05 -6.24
C MET A 110 -5.83 7.69 -4.78
N ILE A 111 -5.06 8.18 -3.81
CA ILE A 111 -5.33 7.93 -2.38
C ILE A 111 -6.64 8.61 -1.96
N MET A 112 -6.86 9.85 -2.37
CA MET A 112 -8.07 10.60 -2.02
C MET A 112 -9.34 9.97 -2.60
N SER A 113 -9.24 9.31 -3.74
CA SER A 113 -10.39 8.58 -4.31
C SER A 113 -10.85 7.40 -3.45
N LEU A 114 -9.98 6.89 -2.56
CA LEU A 114 -10.27 5.82 -1.60
C LEU A 114 -10.53 6.35 -0.17
N TRP A 115 -10.35 7.64 0.07
CA TRP A 115 -10.24 8.17 1.43
C TRP A 115 -11.43 7.88 2.32
N ASP A 116 -12.65 8.05 1.81
CA ASP A 116 -13.86 7.80 2.59
C ASP A 116 -14.03 6.31 2.91
N ASP A 117 -13.70 5.43 1.96
CA ASP A 117 -13.75 3.99 2.17
C ASP A 117 -12.66 3.51 3.14
N LEU A 118 -11.51 4.18 3.16
CA LEU A 118 -10.45 3.86 4.13
C LEU A 118 -10.86 4.14 5.58
N GLN A 119 -11.84 5.01 5.84
CA GLN A 119 -12.27 5.34 7.21
C GLN A 119 -12.93 4.17 7.96
N VAL A 120 -13.27 3.07 7.30
CA VAL A 120 -13.77 1.85 7.99
C VAL A 120 -12.64 1.03 8.61
N TYR A 121 -11.38 1.36 8.32
CA TYR A 121 -10.18 0.72 8.87
C TYR A 121 -9.59 1.56 10.00
N ASP A 122 -8.89 0.90 10.91
CA ASP A 122 -8.13 1.59 11.95
C ASP A 122 -6.83 2.19 11.40
N TYR A 123 -6.18 1.47 10.47
CA TYR A 123 -4.95 1.94 9.83
C TYR A 123 -4.72 1.31 8.45
N VAL A 124 -3.84 1.94 7.68
CA VAL A 124 -3.27 1.35 6.46
C VAL A 124 -1.85 0.84 6.78
N PHE A 125 -1.59 -0.41 6.46
CA PHE A 125 -0.28 -1.03 6.52
C PHE A 125 0.47 -0.79 5.21
N ILE A 126 1.71 -0.32 5.30
CA ILE A 126 2.47 0.13 4.11
C ILE A 126 3.88 -0.41 4.17
N PRO A 127 4.19 -1.55 3.52
CA PRO A 127 5.55 -2.00 3.33
C PRO A 127 6.24 -1.16 2.24
N VAL A 128 7.47 -0.71 2.48
CA VAL A 128 8.26 0.08 1.53
C VAL A 128 9.69 -0.44 1.49
N MET A 129 10.11 -0.96 0.35
CA MET A 129 11.50 -1.42 0.17
C MET A 129 12.50 -0.28 0.38
N HIS A 130 13.66 -0.56 1.00
CA HIS A 130 14.65 0.44 1.38
C HIS A 130 15.12 1.34 0.23
N HIS A 131 15.27 0.80 -0.97
CA HIS A 131 15.75 1.53 -2.13
C HIS A 131 14.71 2.48 -2.75
N LEU A 132 13.45 2.40 -2.35
CA LEU A 132 12.39 3.24 -2.89
C LEU A 132 12.40 4.64 -2.24
N LYS A 133 12.23 5.68 -3.05
CA LYS A 133 12.21 7.08 -2.59
C LYS A 133 10.87 7.51 -1.98
N THR A 134 9.93 6.57 -1.78
CA THR A 134 8.56 6.86 -1.34
C THR A 134 8.41 7.02 0.17
N HIS A 135 9.46 6.74 0.96
CA HIS A 135 9.44 6.90 2.43
C HIS A 135 9.00 8.29 2.90
N SER A 136 9.56 9.34 2.29
CA SER A 136 9.20 10.72 2.62
C SER A 136 7.76 11.08 2.24
N TYR A 137 7.23 10.45 1.20
CA TYR A 137 5.86 10.61 0.77
C TYR A 137 4.89 10.10 1.84
N TRP A 138 5.06 8.86 2.31
CA TRP A 138 4.21 8.28 3.33
C TRP A 138 4.30 9.00 4.67
N ARG A 139 5.51 9.43 5.07
CA ARG A 139 5.68 10.25 6.28
C ARG A 139 4.92 11.58 6.22
N ARG A 140 4.85 12.22 5.05
CA ARG A 140 4.03 13.45 4.86
C ARG A 140 2.54 13.21 5.01
N TRP A 141 2.06 12.00 4.74
CA TRP A 141 0.69 11.58 5.04
C TRP A 141 0.45 11.27 6.52
N GLY A 142 1.48 11.33 7.34
CA GLY A 142 1.41 11.02 8.76
C GLY A 142 1.62 9.54 9.08
N ALA A 143 2.13 8.76 8.13
CA ALA A 143 2.51 7.38 8.38
C ALA A 143 3.72 7.31 9.31
N VAL A 144 3.66 6.41 10.29
CA VAL A 144 4.67 6.21 11.32
C VAL A 144 5.37 4.87 11.07
N GLU A 145 6.70 4.90 11.05
CA GLU A 145 7.51 3.69 11.01
C GLU A 145 7.34 2.91 12.32
N PHE A 146 7.05 1.62 12.23
CA PHE A 146 6.88 0.78 13.40
C PHE A 146 7.81 -0.43 13.42
N TYR A 147 8.32 -0.85 12.27
CA TYR A 147 9.28 -1.93 12.12
C TYR A 147 10.15 -1.73 10.88
N ARG A 148 11.31 -2.39 10.89
CA ARG A 148 12.25 -2.41 9.77
C ARG A 148 13.00 -3.74 9.79
N ASP A 149 13.12 -4.37 8.62
CA ASP A 149 14.00 -5.51 8.40
C ASP A 149 15.10 -5.17 7.36
N GLU A 150 15.78 -6.16 6.85
CA GLU A 150 16.86 -5.99 5.87
C GLU A 150 16.35 -5.49 4.49
N MET A 151 15.10 -5.76 4.15
CA MET A 151 14.53 -5.47 2.83
C MET A 151 13.64 -4.23 2.82
N SER A 152 12.89 -4.00 3.91
CA SER A 152 11.78 -3.08 3.94
C SER A 152 11.67 -2.27 5.23
N VAL A 153 11.02 -1.12 5.11
CA VAL A 153 10.52 -0.33 6.24
C VAL A 153 9.00 -0.42 6.24
N TYR A 154 8.43 -0.75 7.38
CA TYR A 154 6.99 -0.93 7.55
C TYR A 154 6.39 0.26 8.25
N TYR A 155 5.42 0.87 7.58
CA TYR A 155 4.70 2.04 8.06
C TYR A 155 3.26 1.69 8.42
N LEU A 156 2.76 2.42 9.39
CA LEU A 156 1.37 2.45 9.79
C LEU A 156 0.84 3.87 9.54
N LEU A 157 -0.16 4.02 8.66
CA LEU A 157 -0.91 5.26 8.49
C LEU A 157 -2.16 5.20 9.38
N PRO A 158 -2.19 5.91 10.53
CA PRO A 158 -3.26 5.78 11.49
C PRO A 158 -4.51 6.55 11.05
N LEU A 159 -5.65 5.88 10.96
CA LEU A 159 -6.94 6.46 10.60
C LEU A 159 -7.84 6.65 11.83
N SER A 160 -7.97 5.62 12.68
CA SER A 160 -8.77 5.70 13.90
C SER A 160 -8.03 6.37 15.07
N SER A 161 -8.80 6.83 16.07
CA SER A 161 -8.23 7.37 17.32
C SER A 161 -7.39 6.33 18.08
N ARG A 162 -7.74 5.03 17.97
CA ARG A 162 -6.98 3.93 18.58
C ARG A 162 -5.61 3.80 17.92
N ALA A 163 -5.57 3.76 16.59
CA ALA A 163 -4.33 3.68 15.82
C ALA A 163 -3.46 4.94 16.02
N LYS A 164 -4.04 6.13 16.10
CA LYS A 164 -3.32 7.38 16.40
C LYS A 164 -2.62 7.34 17.77
N ARG A 165 -3.29 6.82 18.80
CA ARG A 165 -2.66 6.64 20.12
C ARG A 165 -1.51 5.65 20.10
N MET A 166 -1.64 4.56 19.36
CA MET A 166 -0.58 3.57 19.18
C MET A 166 0.62 4.17 18.42
N ALA A 167 0.37 4.84 17.30
CA ALA A 167 1.40 5.54 16.53
C ALA A 167 2.20 6.54 17.38
N ALA A 168 1.52 7.30 18.24
CA ALA A 168 2.18 8.23 19.16
C ALA A 168 3.08 7.54 20.20
N LYS A 169 2.75 6.31 20.62
CA LYS A 169 3.64 5.52 21.50
C LYS A 169 4.88 5.02 20.75
N LEU A 170 4.69 4.55 19.51
CA LEU A 170 5.80 4.07 18.66
C LEU A 170 6.83 5.19 18.40
N VAL A 171 6.38 6.40 18.09
CA VAL A 171 7.27 7.56 17.89
C VAL A 171 8.12 7.83 19.14
N ARG A 172 7.53 7.73 20.35
CA ARG A 172 8.25 7.95 21.61
C ARG A 172 9.25 6.85 21.95
N GLN A 173 9.04 5.63 21.48
CA GLN A 173 9.94 4.50 21.73
C GLN A 173 11.14 4.49 20.78
N ASN A 174 11.01 5.15 19.61
CA ASN A 174 12.04 5.22 18.58
C ASN A 174 12.83 6.56 18.62
N ALA A 175 12.49 7.47 19.51
CA ALA A 175 13.18 8.76 19.73
C ALA A 175 14.22 8.66 20.86
#